data_5e60ad40093fde6bf6a0d441c7b5fdf3
#
_entry.id   5e60ad40093fde6bf6a0d441c7b5fdf3
#
_cell.length_a   1.000
_cell.length_b   1.000
_cell.length_c   1.000
_cell.angle_alpha   90.00
_cell.angle_beta   90.00
_cell.angle_gamma   90.00
#
_symmetry.space_group_name_H-M   'P 1'
#
loop_
_entity.id
_entity.type
_entity.pdbx_description
1 polymer ?
#
loop_
_entity_poly.entity_id
_entity_poly.type
_entity_poly.pdbx_seq_one_letter_code
_entity_poly.pdbx_strand_id
1 'polypeptide(L)'
;MSPTGMGGAVLVVDDDHFQQELIGQQLRDIGWTDLLLADSGDAALQIYDAHRDRIRLVISDLSMPDMDGLVLMRHFAKRKIDAALILISGVSDEILNSAAGLASAHQLRLLGVLSKPNTPEMLAALVSKLSTPAFSRQIGSDASLSPERLRQALDNDEFVPWFQPKVNAQTSVPEAVEALARWPRSGGGMVGPGQFIPAIENAGLADQLFYAMSRHVIAAVKKWRQQGIGLKAAINLSMDTALNLDMPEHLHALVRDGGLQPRDFIIEVTESRLMVERSLAMESLTRLSLMGFKLSIDDFGTGYSSLVQLIDLPFRELKIDGSFVQRSSQEDKAKTILRISASLGRNLNMEVTAEGVETLEQLSYVRDCGCDTVQGYYFAAPMPFDACTQWLLAQTAAR
;
A
#
# COMPACT_ATOMS: atom_id res chain seq x y z
N MET A 1 -21.14 10.56 32.03
CA MET A 1 -20.15 9.46 32.03
C MET A 1 -18.85 10.06 31.56
N SER A 2 -17.86 10.24 32.43
CA SER A 2 -16.56 10.82 32.09
C SER A 2 -15.83 9.87 31.14
N PRO A 3 -15.27 10.33 30.02
CA PRO A 3 -14.41 9.48 29.20
C PRO A 3 -13.15 9.16 30.01
N THR A 4 -12.87 7.91 30.18
CA THR A 4 -11.60 7.39 30.71
C THR A 4 -10.46 8.00 29.90
N GLY A 5 -9.57 8.75 30.57
CA GLY A 5 -8.49 9.53 29.96
C GLY A 5 -7.70 8.72 28.93
N MET A 6 -7.45 9.31 27.78
CA MET A 6 -6.51 8.78 26.78
C MET A 6 -5.12 8.73 27.44
N GLY A 7 -4.58 7.52 27.64
CA GLY A 7 -3.32 7.33 28.36
C GLY A 7 -2.11 7.72 27.50
N GLY A 8 -1.28 8.63 28.03
CA GLY A 8 -0.02 9.06 27.41
C GLY A 8 0.06 10.57 27.20
N ALA A 9 1.24 11.07 26.84
CA ALA A 9 1.50 12.48 26.61
C ALA A 9 1.41 12.86 25.12
N VAL A 10 1.04 14.11 24.84
CA VAL A 10 1.15 14.74 23.52
C VAL A 10 2.26 15.78 23.56
N LEU A 11 3.19 15.71 22.63
CA LEU A 11 4.21 16.73 22.40
C LEU A 11 3.72 17.68 21.31
N VAL A 12 3.54 18.94 21.64
CA VAL A 12 3.17 20.02 20.72
C VAL A 12 4.42 20.87 20.44
N VAL A 13 4.76 21.01 19.16
CA VAL A 13 5.95 21.71 18.70
C VAL A 13 5.54 22.83 17.75
N ASP A 14 5.71 24.07 18.16
CA ASP A 14 5.41 25.27 17.39
C ASP A 14 6.23 26.42 17.99
N ASP A 15 6.84 27.28 17.20
CA ASP A 15 7.61 28.43 17.68
C ASP A 15 6.71 29.62 18.14
N ASP A 16 5.43 29.57 17.75
CA ASP A 16 4.42 30.54 18.19
C ASP A 16 3.68 30.03 19.44
N HIS A 17 3.96 30.64 20.60
CA HIS A 17 3.31 30.34 21.86
C HIS A 17 1.76 30.44 21.81
N PHE A 18 1.20 31.33 20.98
CA PHE A 18 -0.23 31.44 20.83
C PHE A 18 -0.79 30.18 20.14
N GLN A 19 -0.12 29.67 19.13
CA GLN A 19 -0.48 28.43 18.46
C GLN A 19 -0.35 27.22 19.38
N GLN A 20 0.72 27.15 20.19
CA GLN A 20 0.87 26.10 21.20
C GLN A 20 -0.32 26.07 22.17
N GLU A 21 -0.70 27.26 22.71
CA GLU A 21 -1.83 27.37 23.64
C GLU A 21 -3.16 26.99 22.95
N LEU A 22 -3.39 27.43 21.72
CA LEU A 22 -4.58 27.13 20.95
C LEU A 22 -4.72 25.62 20.72
N ILE A 23 -3.68 24.96 20.23
CA ILE A 23 -3.64 23.51 20.03
C ILE A 23 -3.78 22.79 21.39
N GLY A 24 -3.10 23.29 22.42
CA GLY A 24 -3.21 22.76 23.77
C GLY A 24 -4.65 22.81 24.31
N GLN A 25 -5.37 23.91 24.08
CA GLN A 25 -6.78 24.03 24.48
C GLN A 25 -7.66 23.05 23.70
N GLN A 26 -7.50 22.97 22.38
CA GLN A 26 -8.24 22.00 21.53
C GLN A 26 -8.01 20.56 22.00
N LEU A 27 -6.76 20.20 22.38
CA LEU A 27 -6.43 18.88 22.91
C LEU A 27 -7.11 18.62 24.28
N ARG A 28 -7.15 19.60 25.18
CA ARG A 28 -7.84 19.49 26.47
C ARG A 28 -9.34 19.27 26.28
N ASP A 29 -9.94 19.98 25.32
CA ASP A 29 -11.38 19.86 25.00
C ASP A 29 -11.77 18.46 24.50
N ILE A 30 -10.84 17.74 23.87
CA ILE A 30 -11.04 16.34 23.43
C ILE A 30 -10.49 15.30 24.43
N GLY A 31 -10.08 15.75 25.65
CA GLY A 31 -9.76 14.87 26.78
C GLY A 31 -8.28 14.57 27.00
N TRP A 32 -7.34 15.24 26.29
CA TRP A 32 -5.90 15.13 26.56
C TRP A 32 -5.46 16.12 27.63
N THR A 33 -4.90 15.60 28.72
CA THR A 33 -4.46 16.43 29.86
C THR A 33 -2.96 16.47 30.05
N ASP A 34 -2.21 15.50 29.52
CA ASP A 34 -0.75 15.41 29.63
C ASP A 34 -0.11 15.98 28.35
N LEU A 35 0.17 17.29 28.39
CA LEU A 35 0.72 18.05 27.27
C LEU A 35 2.14 18.49 27.57
N LEU A 36 3.04 18.23 26.64
CA LEU A 36 4.43 18.69 26.62
C LEU A 36 4.56 19.70 25.48
N LEU A 37 5.13 20.89 25.78
CA LEU A 37 5.25 21.96 24.79
C LEU A 37 6.74 22.20 24.47
N ALA A 38 7.03 22.37 23.19
CA ALA A 38 8.36 22.71 22.70
C ALA A 38 8.25 23.88 21.71
N ASP A 39 9.09 24.87 21.88
CA ASP A 39 9.16 26.09 21.07
C ASP A 39 10.13 25.97 19.89
N SER A 40 10.80 24.84 19.76
CA SER A 40 11.79 24.59 18.71
C SER A 40 11.97 23.09 18.46
N GLY A 41 12.55 22.74 17.29
CA GLY A 41 12.89 21.35 16.98
C GLY A 41 13.86 20.73 17.95
N ASP A 42 14.87 21.49 18.42
CA ASP A 42 15.86 21.00 19.40
C ASP A 42 15.22 20.73 20.76
N ALA A 43 14.36 21.64 21.26
CA ALA A 43 13.61 21.43 22.49
C ALA A 43 12.68 20.20 22.37
N ALA A 44 12.03 20.02 21.21
CA ALA A 44 11.19 18.86 20.93
C ALA A 44 11.98 17.54 21.02
N LEU A 45 13.19 17.49 20.46
CA LEU A 45 14.05 16.31 20.54
C LEU A 45 14.48 15.99 21.96
N GLN A 46 14.85 17.00 22.74
CA GLN A 46 15.23 16.83 24.15
C GLN A 46 14.05 16.34 25.00
N ILE A 47 12.87 16.92 24.81
CA ILE A 47 11.65 16.50 25.51
C ILE A 47 11.27 15.08 25.10
N TYR A 48 11.35 14.76 23.81
CA TYR A 48 11.07 13.40 23.33
C TYR A 48 12.03 12.37 23.95
N ASP A 49 13.33 12.64 23.93
CA ASP A 49 14.34 11.73 24.48
C ASP A 49 14.16 11.52 26.01
N ALA A 50 13.70 12.54 26.73
CA ALA A 50 13.45 12.48 28.19
C ALA A 50 12.12 11.75 28.54
N HIS A 51 11.14 11.75 27.65
CA HIS A 51 9.77 11.26 27.91
C HIS A 51 9.28 10.23 26.89
N ARG A 52 10.20 9.55 26.21
CA ARG A 52 9.94 8.64 25.09
C ARG A 52 8.81 7.65 25.35
N ASP A 53 8.81 7.01 26.52
CA ASP A 53 7.84 5.96 26.87
C ASP A 53 6.42 6.48 27.11
N ARG A 54 6.27 7.79 27.31
CA ARG A 54 4.99 8.45 27.60
C ARG A 54 4.37 9.10 26.37
N ILE A 55 5.18 9.62 25.43
CA ILE A 55 4.69 10.38 24.29
C ILE A 55 4.03 9.43 23.29
N ARG A 56 2.75 9.66 23.02
CA ARG A 56 1.94 8.89 22.07
C ARG A 56 1.65 9.64 20.78
N LEU A 57 1.69 10.95 20.82
CA LEU A 57 1.42 11.82 19.70
C LEU A 57 2.40 12.99 19.69
N VAL A 58 2.90 13.32 18.54
CA VAL A 58 3.64 14.55 18.26
C VAL A 58 2.82 15.38 17.28
N ILE A 59 2.59 16.64 17.62
CA ILE A 59 1.97 17.62 16.71
C ILE A 59 3.03 18.67 16.43
N SER A 60 3.44 18.82 15.18
CA SER A 60 4.53 19.71 14.81
C SER A 60 4.13 20.70 13.74
N ASP A 61 4.46 21.97 13.95
CA ASP A 61 4.51 22.92 12.83
C ASP A 61 5.63 22.54 11.87
N LEU A 62 5.39 22.83 10.58
CA LEU A 62 6.40 22.69 9.53
C LEU A 62 7.32 23.90 9.42
N SER A 63 6.82 25.11 9.72
CA SER A 63 7.51 26.37 9.45
C SER A 63 8.09 26.98 10.71
N MET A 64 9.11 26.36 11.29
CA MET A 64 9.81 26.84 12.47
C MET A 64 11.20 27.37 12.10
N PRO A 65 11.72 28.38 12.82
CA PRO A 65 13.10 28.84 12.65
C PRO A 65 14.11 27.76 13.08
N ASP A 66 15.33 27.82 12.57
CA ASP A 66 16.49 26.97 12.85
C ASP A 66 16.30 25.51 12.44
N MET A 67 15.33 24.80 13.00
CA MET A 67 14.97 23.44 12.64
C MET A 67 13.50 23.38 12.24
N ASP A 68 13.26 23.31 10.93
CA ASP A 68 11.90 23.12 10.39
C ASP A 68 11.31 21.73 10.70
N GLY A 69 9.99 21.59 10.54
CA GLY A 69 9.29 20.34 10.85
C GLY A 69 9.72 19.17 9.97
N LEU A 70 10.27 19.38 8.77
CA LEU A 70 10.79 18.30 7.92
C LEU A 70 12.12 17.77 8.44
N VAL A 71 13.00 18.68 8.91
CA VAL A 71 14.26 18.29 9.56
C VAL A 71 13.98 17.57 10.88
N LEU A 72 13.04 18.09 11.69
CA LEU A 72 12.60 17.42 12.92
C LEU A 72 12.06 16.01 12.63
N MET A 73 11.22 15.87 11.63
CA MET A 73 10.68 14.58 11.20
C MET A 73 11.79 13.59 10.81
N ARG A 74 12.82 14.02 10.09
CA ARG A 74 14.00 13.19 9.78
C ARG A 74 14.75 12.75 11.05
N HIS A 75 14.85 13.61 12.07
CA HIS A 75 15.44 13.26 13.36
C HIS A 75 14.60 12.23 14.12
N PHE A 76 13.27 12.34 14.07
CA PHE A 76 12.35 11.35 14.62
C PHE A 76 12.45 10.01 13.92
N ALA A 77 12.57 10.00 12.60
CA ALA A 77 12.78 8.78 11.81
C ALA A 77 14.06 8.03 12.22
N LYS A 78 15.19 8.77 12.38
CA LYS A 78 16.45 8.18 12.85
C LYS A 78 16.35 7.59 14.27
N ARG A 79 15.50 8.14 15.11
CA ARG A 79 15.22 7.66 16.47
C ARG A 79 14.23 6.50 16.50
N LYS A 80 13.62 6.18 15.34
CA LYS A 80 12.55 5.18 15.21
C LYS A 80 11.47 5.42 16.26
N ILE A 81 10.86 6.61 16.23
CA ILE A 81 9.83 6.96 17.22
C ILE A 81 8.59 6.10 17.05
N ASP A 82 7.99 5.73 18.19
CA ASP A 82 6.72 4.98 18.22
C ASP A 82 5.50 5.90 18.27
N ALA A 83 5.70 7.20 18.54
CA ALA A 83 4.64 8.18 18.61
C ALA A 83 4.05 8.44 17.20
N ALA A 84 2.73 8.64 17.14
CA ALA A 84 2.09 9.13 15.95
C ALA A 84 2.44 10.60 15.69
N LEU A 85 2.36 11.04 14.43
CA LEU A 85 2.69 12.40 14.03
C LEU A 85 1.46 13.06 13.37
N ILE A 86 1.20 14.31 13.70
CA ILE A 86 0.34 15.23 12.96
C ILE A 86 1.21 16.43 12.59
N LEU A 87 1.14 16.83 11.32
CA LEU A 87 1.82 18.04 10.84
C LEU A 87 0.79 19.15 10.70
N ILE A 88 1.13 20.35 11.16
CA ILE A 88 0.29 21.55 11.02
C ILE A 88 1.12 22.61 10.31
N SER A 89 0.53 23.34 9.37
CA SER A 89 1.26 24.46 8.75
C SER A 89 0.33 25.44 8.04
N GLY A 90 0.81 26.68 7.88
CA GLY A 90 0.18 27.69 7.03
C GLY A 90 0.66 27.70 5.58
N VAL A 91 1.48 26.71 5.16
CA VAL A 91 1.96 26.58 3.78
C VAL A 91 0.91 25.98 2.84
N SER A 92 1.20 26.03 1.54
CA SER A 92 0.30 25.47 0.53
C SER A 92 0.08 23.97 0.69
N ASP A 93 -1.07 23.48 0.23
CA ASP A 93 -1.43 22.06 0.24
C ASP A 93 -0.39 21.18 -0.48
N GLU A 94 0.32 21.72 -1.47
CA GLU A 94 1.40 21.02 -2.18
C GLU A 94 2.57 20.67 -1.25
N ILE A 95 2.97 21.60 -0.38
CA ILE A 95 4.04 21.36 0.60
C ILE A 95 3.56 20.39 1.66
N LEU A 96 2.31 20.50 2.12
CA LEU A 96 1.71 19.55 3.07
C LEU A 96 1.66 18.13 2.51
N ASN A 97 1.28 17.98 1.25
CA ASN A 97 1.27 16.67 0.57
C ASN A 97 2.69 16.10 0.43
N SER A 98 3.67 16.95 0.10
CA SER A 98 5.09 16.54 0.03
C SER A 98 5.61 16.11 1.40
N ALA A 99 5.25 16.82 2.47
CA ALA A 99 5.62 16.45 3.84
C ALA A 99 4.99 15.10 4.26
N ALA A 100 3.74 14.85 3.86
CA ALA A 100 3.06 13.57 4.10
C ALA A 100 3.77 12.42 3.35
N GLY A 101 4.17 12.63 2.09
CA GLY A 101 4.95 11.67 1.32
C GLY A 101 6.31 11.37 1.98
N LEU A 102 6.99 12.41 2.50
CA LEU A 102 8.26 12.25 3.19
C LEU A 102 8.11 11.48 4.51
N ALA A 103 7.05 11.73 5.29
CA ALA A 103 6.75 10.99 6.51
C ALA A 103 6.54 9.49 6.21
N SER A 104 5.83 9.17 5.13
CA SER A 104 5.63 7.80 4.66
C SER A 104 6.96 7.15 4.26
N ALA A 105 7.79 7.84 3.48
CA ALA A 105 9.11 7.36 3.06
C ALA A 105 10.05 7.08 4.26
N HIS A 106 9.89 7.84 5.33
CA HIS A 106 10.61 7.64 6.58
C HIS A 106 9.96 6.62 7.52
N GLN A 107 8.88 5.96 7.10
CA GLN A 107 8.13 4.99 7.91
C GLN A 107 7.61 5.56 9.24
N LEU A 108 7.36 6.86 9.28
CA LEU A 108 6.76 7.52 10.42
C LEU A 108 5.23 7.36 10.40
N ARG A 109 4.65 7.18 11.56
CA ARG A 109 3.20 7.04 11.72
C ARG A 109 2.50 8.40 11.60
N LEU A 110 2.25 8.88 10.39
CA LEU A 110 1.53 10.12 10.15
C LEU A 110 0.00 9.86 10.20
N LEU A 111 -0.70 10.56 11.10
CA LEU A 111 -2.17 10.52 11.18
C LEU A 111 -2.84 11.44 10.15
N GLY A 112 -2.14 12.49 9.77
CA GLY A 112 -2.58 13.45 8.76
C GLY A 112 -1.86 14.78 8.86
N VAL A 113 -2.25 15.68 7.98
CA VAL A 113 -1.76 17.05 7.90
C VAL A 113 -2.91 18.02 8.08
N LEU A 114 -2.70 19.18 8.70
CA LEU A 114 -3.68 20.23 8.90
C LEU A 114 -3.13 21.56 8.40
N SER A 115 -3.93 22.29 7.62
CA SER A 115 -3.64 23.65 7.26
C SER A 115 -4.07 24.63 8.37
N LYS A 116 -3.27 25.67 8.63
CA LYS A 116 -3.67 26.79 9.50
C LYS A 116 -4.59 27.76 8.71
N PRO A 117 -5.71 28.23 9.29
CA PRO A 117 -6.24 27.91 10.61
C PRO A 117 -6.95 26.55 10.63
N ASN A 118 -6.67 25.73 11.62
CA ASN A 118 -7.35 24.46 11.86
C ASN A 118 -8.51 24.63 12.85
N THR A 119 -9.53 23.77 12.71
CA THR A 119 -10.65 23.75 13.66
C THR A 119 -10.49 22.59 14.67
N PRO A 120 -11.11 22.71 15.87
CA PRO A 120 -11.10 21.63 16.85
C PRO A 120 -11.62 20.29 16.30
N GLU A 121 -12.63 20.33 15.41
CA GLU A 121 -13.22 19.15 14.80
C GLU A 121 -12.22 18.43 13.87
N MET A 122 -11.43 19.20 13.10
CA MET A 122 -10.40 18.64 12.23
C MET A 122 -9.31 17.93 13.04
N LEU A 123 -8.84 18.57 14.12
CA LEU A 123 -7.86 17.96 15.01
C LEU A 123 -8.43 16.72 15.71
N ALA A 124 -9.67 16.80 16.23
CA ALA A 124 -10.35 15.66 16.85
C ALA A 124 -10.51 14.47 15.90
N ALA A 125 -10.84 14.72 14.63
CA ALA A 125 -10.95 13.69 13.61
C ALA A 125 -9.62 12.95 13.38
N LEU A 126 -8.48 13.65 13.36
CA LEU A 126 -7.17 13.01 13.24
C LEU A 126 -6.77 12.26 14.51
N VAL A 127 -6.99 12.86 15.68
CA VAL A 127 -6.68 12.25 16.97
C VAL A 127 -7.54 10.99 17.22
N SER A 128 -8.78 10.97 16.75
CA SER A 128 -9.65 9.78 16.87
C SER A 128 -9.07 8.54 16.17
N LYS A 129 -8.24 8.72 15.14
CA LYS A 129 -7.53 7.64 14.46
C LYS A 129 -6.53 6.91 15.39
N LEU A 130 -6.06 7.55 16.47
CA LEU A 130 -5.25 6.88 17.50
C LEU A 130 -6.03 5.80 18.25
N SER A 131 -7.33 5.98 18.44
CA SER A 131 -8.19 5.11 19.24
C SER A 131 -8.88 4.00 18.43
N THR A 132 -8.74 3.99 17.11
CA THR A 132 -9.32 2.96 16.26
C THR A 132 -8.58 1.63 16.48
N PRO A 133 -9.25 0.49 16.74
CA PRO A 133 -8.60 -0.79 17.03
C PRO A 133 -7.62 -1.27 15.98
N ALA A 134 -7.75 -0.80 14.73
CA ALA A 134 -6.79 -1.04 13.65
C ALA A 134 -5.43 -0.35 13.90
N PHE A 135 -5.37 0.70 14.74
CA PHE A 135 -4.17 1.50 15.01
C PHE A 135 -3.52 1.22 16.37
N SER A 136 -4.25 0.61 17.34
CA SER A 136 -3.73 0.37 18.71
C SER A 136 -2.78 -0.82 18.82
N ARG A 137 -2.45 -1.53 17.74
CA ARG A 137 -1.71 -2.80 17.79
C ARG A 137 -0.33 -2.79 17.14
N GLN A 138 0.32 -1.66 17.00
CA GLN A 138 1.68 -1.64 16.44
C GLN A 138 2.80 -1.29 17.43
N ILE A 139 2.55 -1.28 18.74
CA ILE A 139 3.60 -1.07 19.76
C ILE A 139 3.44 -2.12 20.86
N GLY A 140 3.75 -3.28 20.53
CA GLY A 140 4.24 -4.42 21.26
C GLY A 140 4.90 -5.27 20.21
N SER A 141 6.01 -5.90 20.51
CA SER A 141 6.48 -7.04 19.73
C SER A 141 5.30 -8.02 19.64
N ASP A 142 4.48 -7.86 18.58
CA ASP A 142 3.36 -8.77 18.38
C ASP A 142 4.01 -10.15 18.13
N ALA A 143 4.06 -10.97 19.17
CA ALA A 143 4.58 -12.33 19.09
C ALA A 143 3.95 -13.10 17.91
N SER A 144 2.85 -12.56 17.37
CA SER A 144 2.16 -13.08 16.19
C SER A 144 2.83 -12.74 14.87
N LEU A 145 3.78 -11.79 14.82
CA LEU A 145 4.57 -11.41 13.64
C LEU A 145 6.06 -11.72 13.84
N SER A 146 6.42 -12.51 14.86
CA SER A 146 7.79 -12.94 15.02
C SER A 146 8.24 -13.82 13.84
N PRO A 147 9.54 -13.80 13.46
CA PRO A 147 10.05 -14.63 12.37
C PRO A 147 9.70 -16.12 12.53
N GLU A 148 9.70 -16.63 13.76
CA GLU A 148 9.34 -18.02 14.08
C GLU A 148 7.86 -18.29 13.79
N ARG A 149 6.98 -17.36 14.19
CA ARG A 149 5.54 -17.50 13.94
C ARG A 149 5.20 -17.39 12.46
N LEU A 150 5.90 -16.51 11.74
CA LEU A 150 5.75 -16.38 10.29
C LEU A 150 6.19 -17.65 9.55
N ARG A 151 7.33 -18.24 9.93
CA ARG A 151 7.77 -19.54 9.38
C ARG A 151 6.73 -20.63 9.66
N GLN A 152 6.26 -20.73 10.89
CA GLN A 152 5.21 -21.68 11.26
C GLN A 152 3.93 -21.47 10.46
N ALA A 153 3.54 -20.21 10.19
CA ALA A 153 2.37 -19.92 9.38
C ALA A 153 2.55 -20.36 7.92
N LEU A 154 3.75 -20.20 7.36
CA LEU A 154 4.09 -20.69 6.02
C LEU A 154 4.09 -22.21 5.98
N ASP A 155 4.70 -22.86 6.96
CA ASP A 155 4.76 -24.32 7.05
C ASP A 155 3.36 -24.96 7.23
N ASN A 156 2.46 -24.26 7.91
CA ASN A 156 1.06 -24.68 8.14
C ASN A 156 0.11 -24.23 7.01
N ASP A 157 0.62 -23.60 5.94
CA ASP A 157 -0.18 -23.12 4.80
C ASP A 157 -1.30 -22.14 5.19
N GLU A 158 -1.02 -21.27 6.18
CA GLU A 158 -2.01 -20.34 6.73
C GLU A 158 -2.23 -19.10 5.82
N PHE A 159 -1.33 -18.82 4.88
CA PHE A 159 -1.49 -17.73 3.92
C PHE A 159 -2.30 -18.21 2.71
N VAL A 160 -3.41 -17.55 2.46
CA VAL A 160 -4.34 -17.93 1.39
C VAL A 160 -4.58 -16.76 0.42
N PRO A 161 -4.80 -17.02 -0.89
CA PRO A 161 -5.18 -15.96 -1.82
C PRO A 161 -6.65 -15.60 -1.69
N TRP A 162 -6.94 -14.32 -1.70
CA TRP A 162 -8.22 -13.79 -2.11
C TRP A 162 -8.07 -13.25 -3.53
N PHE A 163 -9.10 -13.37 -4.32
CA PHE A 163 -9.06 -13.03 -5.72
C PHE A 163 -9.92 -11.79 -6.01
N GLN A 164 -9.35 -10.84 -6.73
CA GLN A 164 -10.07 -9.67 -7.20
C GLN A 164 -10.14 -9.69 -8.73
N PRO A 165 -11.34 -9.60 -9.33
CA PRO A 165 -11.47 -9.59 -10.77
C PRO A 165 -10.88 -8.34 -11.42
N LYS A 166 -10.17 -8.56 -12.53
CA LYS A 166 -9.76 -7.55 -13.52
C LYS A 166 -10.68 -7.72 -14.74
N VAL A 167 -11.38 -6.68 -15.12
CA VAL A 167 -12.37 -6.73 -16.20
C VAL A 167 -11.95 -5.82 -17.35
N ASN A 168 -12.33 -6.19 -18.54
CA ASN A 168 -12.16 -5.32 -19.71
C ASN A 168 -12.91 -4.00 -19.51
N ALA A 169 -12.23 -2.89 -19.73
CA ALA A 169 -12.78 -1.57 -19.46
C ALA A 169 -14.02 -1.27 -20.30
N GLN A 170 -14.10 -1.72 -21.55
CA GLN A 170 -15.20 -1.43 -22.48
C GLN A 170 -16.37 -2.38 -22.30
N THR A 171 -16.07 -3.68 -22.21
CA THR A 171 -17.10 -4.73 -22.19
C THR A 171 -17.52 -5.17 -20.80
N SER A 172 -16.76 -4.81 -19.77
CA SER A 172 -16.90 -5.27 -18.38
C SER A 172 -16.77 -6.80 -18.21
N VAL A 173 -16.17 -7.46 -19.18
CA VAL A 173 -15.93 -8.90 -19.16
C VAL A 173 -14.73 -9.22 -18.29
N PRO A 174 -14.79 -10.20 -17.36
CA PRO A 174 -13.63 -10.67 -16.63
C PRO A 174 -12.58 -11.27 -17.57
N GLU A 175 -11.33 -10.81 -17.47
CA GLU A 175 -10.19 -11.29 -18.27
C GLU A 175 -9.09 -11.89 -17.40
N ALA A 176 -8.97 -11.41 -16.16
CA ALA A 176 -8.01 -11.91 -15.20
C ALA A 176 -8.53 -11.78 -13.77
N VAL A 177 -7.79 -12.33 -12.84
CA VAL A 177 -7.95 -12.09 -11.40
C VAL A 177 -6.59 -11.75 -10.79
N GLU A 178 -6.56 -10.86 -9.83
CA GLU A 178 -5.38 -10.64 -8.98
C GLU A 178 -5.48 -11.46 -7.71
N ALA A 179 -4.40 -12.16 -7.36
CA ALA A 179 -4.30 -12.96 -6.14
C ALA A 179 -3.64 -12.14 -5.02
N LEU A 180 -4.43 -11.75 -4.07
CA LEU A 180 -4.06 -10.92 -2.94
C LEU A 180 -3.90 -11.77 -1.68
N ALA A 181 -2.70 -11.84 -1.13
CA ALA A 181 -2.42 -12.63 0.06
C ALA A 181 -3.26 -12.18 1.27
N ARG A 182 -3.78 -13.15 2.03
CA ARG A 182 -4.53 -12.94 3.28
C ARG A 182 -4.03 -13.92 4.32
N TRP A 183 -4.00 -13.48 5.56
CA TRP A 183 -3.64 -14.34 6.67
C TRP A 183 -4.79 -14.41 7.70
N PRO A 184 -5.70 -15.40 7.56
CA PRO A 184 -6.76 -15.62 8.54
C PRO A 184 -6.17 -16.17 9.85
N ARG A 185 -6.73 -15.73 10.99
CA ARG A 185 -6.34 -16.21 12.32
C ARG A 185 -7.25 -17.33 12.80
N SER A 186 -6.68 -18.34 13.44
CA SER A 186 -7.41 -19.48 14.02
C SER A 186 -8.43 -19.11 15.12
N GLY A 187 -8.32 -17.88 15.68
CA GLY A 187 -9.27 -17.32 16.66
C GLY A 187 -10.29 -16.34 16.08
N GLY A 188 -10.39 -16.26 14.76
CA GLY A 188 -11.18 -15.26 14.04
C GLY A 188 -10.40 -13.97 13.78
N GLY A 189 -10.76 -13.27 12.70
CA GLY A 189 -10.08 -12.08 12.24
C GLY A 189 -9.08 -12.35 11.12
N MET A 190 -8.55 -11.28 10.53
CA MET A 190 -7.64 -11.29 9.38
C MET A 190 -6.47 -10.36 9.66
N VAL A 191 -5.24 -10.83 9.44
CA VAL A 191 -4.08 -9.95 9.39
C VAL A 191 -3.96 -9.40 7.97
N GLY A 192 -3.93 -8.07 7.85
CA GLY A 192 -3.82 -7.42 6.55
C GLY A 192 -2.43 -7.53 5.93
N PRO A 193 -2.32 -7.51 4.59
CA PRO A 193 -1.04 -7.59 3.89
C PRO A 193 -0.06 -6.48 4.30
N GLY A 194 -0.54 -5.26 4.53
CA GLY A 194 0.29 -4.16 5.02
C GLY A 194 0.97 -4.39 6.38
N GLN A 195 0.54 -5.39 7.14
CA GLN A 195 1.17 -5.76 8.42
C GLN A 195 2.16 -6.92 8.24
N PHE A 196 1.76 -8.00 7.54
CA PHE A 196 2.59 -9.21 7.49
C PHE A 196 3.60 -9.20 6.34
N ILE A 197 3.34 -8.54 5.21
CA ILE A 197 4.29 -8.51 4.09
C ILE A 197 5.63 -7.87 4.50
N PRO A 198 5.67 -6.67 5.12
CA PRO A 198 6.92 -6.10 5.60
C PRO A 198 7.63 -6.99 6.64
N ALA A 199 6.88 -7.70 7.49
CA ALA A 199 7.44 -8.62 8.48
C ALA A 199 8.04 -9.88 7.81
N ILE A 200 7.41 -10.43 6.78
CA ILE A 200 7.90 -11.53 5.94
C ILE A 200 9.20 -11.13 5.23
N GLU A 201 9.24 -9.95 4.59
CA GLU A 201 10.43 -9.42 3.91
C GLU A 201 11.59 -9.23 4.91
N ASN A 202 11.34 -8.58 6.04
CA ASN A 202 12.35 -8.38 7.08
C ASN A 202 12.87 -9.70 7.69
N ALA A 203 12.06 -10.76 7.68
CA ALA A 203 12.44 -12.09 8.14
C ALA A 203 13.15 -12.93 7.06
N GLY A 204 13.31 -12.42 5.83
CA GLY A 204 13.89 -13.14 4.70
C GLY A 204 13.03 -14.34 4.24
N LEU A 205 11.70 -14.21 4.36
CA LEU A 205 10.74 -15.27 4.04
C LEU A 205 9.92 -14.98 2.77
N ALA A 206 10.32 -13.99 1.98
CA ALA A 206 9.60 -13.55 0.79
C ALA A 206 9.44 -14.68 -0.25
N ASP A 207 10.49 -15.46 -0.50
CA ASP A 207 10.45 -16.60 -1.42
C ASP A 207 9.43 -17.66 -0.99
N GLN A 208 9.42 -17.99 0.31
CA GLN A 208 8.48 -19.00 0.83
C GLN A 208 7.03 -18.54 0.67
N LEU A 209 6.73 -17.27 0.96
CA LEU A 209 5.40 -16.70 0.73
C LEU A 209 5.03 -16.71 -0.76
N PHE A 210 5.94 -16.28 -1.63
CA PHE A 210 5.72 -16.27 -3.07
C PHE A 210 5.39 -17.67 -3.60
N TYR A 211 6.15 -18.70 -3.22
CA TYR A 211 5.88 -20.06 -3.66
C TYR A 211 4.62 -20.67 -3.04
N ALA A 212 4.30 -20.36 -1.77
CA ALA A 212 3.05 -20.77 -1.16
C ALA A 212 1.85 -20.19 -1.92
N MET A 213 1.86 -18.88 -2.16
CA MET A 213 0.83 -18.20 -2.94
C MET A 213 0.74 -18.75 -4.37
N SER A 214 1.87 -18.97 -5.04
CA SER A 214 1.91 -19.53 -6.40
C SER A 214 1.24 -20.90 -6.48
N ARG A 215 1.51 -21.80 -5.52
CA ARG A 215 0.85 -23.13 -5.47
C ARG A 215 -0.67 -23.00 -5.35
N HIS A 216 -1.16 -22.13 -4.48
CA HIS A 216 -2.61 -21.89 -4.32
C HIS A 216 -3.24 -21.33 -5.59
N VAL A 217 -2.58 -20.34 -6.21
CA VAL A 217 -3.09 -19.70 -7.44
C VAL A 217 -3.11 -20.69 -8.60
N ILE A 218 -2.06 -21.50 -8.76
CA ILE A 218 -2.01 -22.59 -9.78
C ILE A 218 -3.17 -23.57 -9.57
N ALA A 219 -3.42 -23.99 -8.33
CA ALA A 219 -4.53 -24.88 -8.00
C ALA A 219 -5.90 -24.24 -8.31
N ALA A 220 -6.07 -22.94 -8.06
CA ALA A 220 -7.28 -22.19 -8.36
C ALA A 220 -7.53 -22.09 -9.88
N VAL A 221 -6.52 -21.68 -10.65
CA VAL A 221 -6.61 -21.57 -12.13
C VAL A 221 -6.94 -22.91 -12.75
N LYS A 222 -6.32 -24.01 -12.26
CA LYS A 222 -6.62 -25.37 -12.71
C LYS A 222 -8.08 -25.74 -12.47
N LYS A 223 -8.64 -25.45 -11.29
CA LYS A 223 -10.05 -25.70 -10.97
C LYS A 223 -10.99 -24.87 -11.85
N TRP A 224 -10.71 -23.60 -12.07
CA TRP A 224 -11.49 -22.74 -12.95
C TRP A 224 -11.48 -23.25 -14.38
N ARG A 225 -10.34 -23.66 -14.89
CA ARG A 225 -10.22 -24.24 -16.25
C ARG A 225 -11.04 -25.52 -16.39
N GLN A 226 -11.10 -26.39 -15.37
CA GLN A 226 -11.95 -27.58 -15.35
C GLN A 226 -13.45 -27.23 -15.37
N GLN A 227 -13.82 -26.05 -14.90
CA GLN A 227 -15.20 -25.52 -14.93
C GLN A 227 -15.50 -24.70 -16.19
N GLY A 228 -14.58 -24.67 -17.17
CA GLY A 228 -14.74 -23.89 -18.39
C GLY A 228 -14.46 -22.40 -18.25
N ILE A 229 -13.92 -21.96 -17.12
CA ILE A 229 -13.55 -20.57 -16.88
C ILE A 229 -12.09 -20.37 -17.28
N GLY A 230 -11.86 -19.67 -18.39
CA GLY A 230 -10.53 -19.38 -18.94
C GLY A 230 -10.07 -17.98 -18.56
N LEU A 231 -9.40 -17.82 -17.41
CA LEU A 231 -8.87 -16.55 -16.92
C LEU A 231 -7.36 -16.63 -16.72
N LYS A 232 -6.71 -15.48 -16.82
CA LYS A 232 -5.34 -15.31 -16.30
C LYS A 232 -5.38 -15.00 -14.80
N ALA A 233 -4.30 -15.34 -14.09
CA ALA A 233 -4.14 -14.97 -12.69
C ALA A 233 -2.86 -14.15 -12.49
N ALA A 234 -2.99 -13.03 -11.80
CA ALA A 234 -1.86 -12.20 -11.42
C ALA A 234 -1.34 -12.59 -10.03
N ILE A 235 -0.02 -12.64 -9.90
CA ILE A 235 0.72 -12.99 -8.68
C ILE A 235 1.72 -11.89 -8.39
N ASN A 236 1.69 -11.33 -7.20
CA ASN A 236 2.61 -10.32 -6.73
C ASN A 236 3.99 -10.92 -6.44
N LEU A 237 5.04 -10.35 -7.03
CA LEU A 237 6.43 -10.73 -6.86
C LEU A 237 7.17 -9.64 -6.07
N SER A 238 7.72 -9.97 -4.91
CA SER A 238 8.59 -9.05 -4.18
C SER A 238 9.94 -8.90 -4.88
N MET A 239 10.59 -7.75 -4.70
CA MET A 239 11.92 -7.54 -5.25
C MET A 239 12.96 -8.49 -4.65
N ASP A 240 12.86 -8.81 -3.35
CA ASP A 240 13.77 -9.77 -2.72
C ASP A 240 13.72 -11.13 -3.44
N THR A 241 12.52 -11.58 -3.79
CA THR A 241 12.33 -12.83 -4.58
C THR A 241 12.80 -12.67 -6.02
N ALA A 242 12.64 -11.48 -6.63
CA ALA A 242 13.13 -11.23 -7.99
C ALA A 242 14.67 -11.26 -8.10
N LEU A 243 15.41 -11.06 -6.99
CA LEU A 243 16.86 -11.20 -6.94
C LEU A 243 17.35 -12.66 -6.90
N ASN A 244 16.45 -13.61 -6.63
CA ASN A 244 16.76 -15.03 -6.63
C ASN A 244 16.78 -15.57 -8.07
N LEU A 245 17.96 -15.83 -8.60
CA LEU A 245 18.14 -16.29 -10.00
C LEU A 245 17.57 -17.67 -10.29
N ASP A 246 17.28 -18.49 -9.28
CA ASP A 246 16.64 -19.80 -9.42
C ASP A 246 15.08 -19.69 -9.44
N MET A 247 14.54 -18.53 -9.08
CA MET A 247 13.10 -18.31 -8.99
C MET A 247 12.36 -18.56 -10.31
N PRO A 248 12.84 -18.06 -11.47
CA PRO A 248 12.12 -18.25 -12.75
C PRO A 248 11.90 -19.72 -13.09
N GLU A 249 12.94 -20.56 -12.95
CA GLU A 249 12.86 -22.00 -13.22
C GLU A 249 11.94 -22.70 -12.26
N HIS A 250 12.03 -22.35 -10.99
CA HIS A 250 11.17 -22.95 -9.96
C HIS A 250 9.69 -22.61 -10.21
N LEU A 251 9.36 -21.35 -10.49
CA LEU A 251 7.99 -20.96 -10.83
C LEU A 251 7.51 -21.66 -12.12
N HIS A 252 8.36 -21.69 -13.16
CA HIS A 252 8.03 -22.37 -14.41
C HIS A 252 7.75 -23.87 -14.20
N ALA A 253 8.55 -24.54 -13.37
CA ALA A 253 8.32 -25.95 -13.01
C ALA A 253 6.98 -26.13 -12.28
N LEU A 254 6.67 -25.29 -11.29
CA LEU A 254 5.38 -25.34 -10.56
C LEU A 254 4.19 -25.20 -11.50
N VAL A 255 4.24 -24.25 -12.45
CA VAL A 255 3.16 -24.02 -13.42
C VAL A 255 2.99 -25.23 -14.35
N ARG A 256 4.09 -25.77 -14.88
CA ARG A 256 4.07 -26.95 -15.76
C ARG A 256 3.55 -28.17 -15.03
N ASP A 257 4.00 -28.44 -13.80
CA ASP A 257 3.57 -29.58 -13.00
C ASP A 257 2.09 -29.46 -12.59
N GLY A 258 1.57 -28.23 -12.49
CA GLY A 258 0.14 -27.93 -12.37
C GLY A 258 -0.67 -28.25 -13.64
N GLY A 259 -0.03 -28.53 -14.78
CA GLY A 259 -0.65 -28.74 -16.09
C GLY A 259 -1.14 -27.46 -16.75
N LEU A 260 -0.54 -26.33 -16.42
CA LEU A 260 -0.86 -25.01 -16.93
C LEU A 260 0.31 -24.43 -17.75
N GLN A 261 0.11 -23.26 -18.34
CA GLN A 261 1.11 -22.61 -19.16
C GLN A 261 1.52 -21.25 -18.54
N PRO A 262 2.77 -20.79 -18.70
CA PRO A 262 3.22 -19.49 -18.17
C PRO A 262 2.35 -18.31 -18.60
N ARG A 263 1.82 -18.34 -19.83
CA ARG A 263 0.89 -17.29 -20.36
C ARG A 263 -0.45 -17.20 -19.62
N ASP A 264 -0.77 -18.16 -18.75
CA ASP A 264 -1.96 -18.13 -17.89
C ASP A 264 -1.71 -17.24 -16.65
N PHE A 265 -0.47 -16.77 -16.45
CA PHE A 265 -0.06 -16.02 -15.29
C PHE A 265 0.52 -14.64 -15.66
N ILE A 266 0.21 -13.66 -14.81
CA ILE A 266 0.78 -12.31 -14.83
C ILE A 266 1.62 -12.19 -13.56
N ILE A 267 2.86 -11.73 -13.71
CA ILE A 267 3.74 -11.47 -12.57
C ILE A 267 3.81 -9.97 -12.36
N GLU A 268 3.28 -9.51 -11.23
CA GLU A 268 3.19 -8.10 -10.87
C GLU A 268 4.36 -7.71 -9.98
N VAL A 269 5.05 -6.63 -10.34
CA VAL A 269 6.23 -6.12 -9.66
C VAL A 269 6.02 -4.65 -9.34
N THR A 270 6.20 -4.27 -8.08
CA THR A 270 6.01 -2.88 -7.65
C THR A 270 7.12 -1.97 -8.15
N GLU A 271 6.73 -0.76 -8.59
CA GLU A 271 7.63 0.26 -9.12
C GLU A 271 8.78 0.62 -8.17
N SER A 272 8.48 0.82 -6.90
CA SER A 272 9.33 1.53 -5.94
C SER A 272 10.65 0.82 -5.60
N ARG A 273 10.79 -0.46 -5.84
CA ARG A 273 11.96 -1.27 -5.43
C ARG A 273 12.88 -1.71 -6.58
N LEU A 274 12.57 -1.40 -7.82
CA LEU A 274 13.35 -1.79 -9.01
C LEU A 274 14.76 -1.17 -9.08
N MET A 275 15.13 -0.29 -8.14
CA MET A 275 16.42 0.45 -8.15
C MET A 275 17.56 -0.26 -7.44
N VAL A 276 17.28 -1.23 -6.59
CA VAL A 276 18.29 -1.97 -5.81
C VAL A 276 18.68 -3.23 -6.59
N GLU A 277 19.97 -3.44 -6.82
CA GLU A 277 20.54 -4.59 -7.56
C GLU A 277 19.87 -4.86 -8.91
N ARG A 278 19.73 -3.80 -9.70
CA ARG A 278 19.02 -3.76 -10.99
C ARG A 278 19.38 -4.91 -11.94
N SER A 279 20.64 -5.32 -12.00
CA SER A 279 21.10 -6.35 -12.95
C SER A 279 20.50 -7.73 -12.67
N LEU A 280 20.43 -8.15 -11.41
CA LEU A 280 19.86 -9.47 -11.03
C LEU A 280 18.35 -9.49 -11.25
N ALA A 281 17.64 -8.43 -10.83
CA ALA A 281 16.22 -8.30 -11.09
C ALA A 281 15.90 -8.32 -12.59
N MET A 282 16.67 -7.58 -13.40
CA MET A 282 16.53 -7.60 -14.87
C MET A 282 16.72 -8.99 -15.46
N GLU A 283 17.71 -9.75 -14.99
CA GLU A 283 17.93 -11.12 -15.45
C GLU A 283 16.72 -12.01 -15.15
N SER A 284 16.26 -12.06 -13.89
CA SER A 284 15.10 -12.87 -13.50
C SER A 284 13.82 -12.49 -14.24
N LEU A 285 13.52 -11.18 -14.35
CA LEU A 285 12.32 -10.71 -15.06
C LEU A 285 12.40 -11.01 -16.58
N THR A 286 13.58 -10.85 -17.19
CA THR A 286 13.78 -11.20 -18.60
C THR A 286 13.58 -12.70 -18.82
N ARG A 287 14.10 -13.56 -17.94
CA ARG A 287 13.93 -15.01 -18.01
C ARG A 287 12.47 -15.43 -17.86
N LEU A 288 11.71 -14.82 -16.92
CA LEU A 288 10.26 -15.05 -16.82
C LEU A 288 9.54 -14.70 -18.12
N SER A 289 9.86 -13.55 -18.72
CA SER A 289 9.29 -13.15 -20.01
C SER A 289 9.65 -14.14 -21.13
N LEU A 290 10.90 -14.61 -21.22
CA LEU A 290 11.34 -15.63 -22.19
C LEU A 290 10.62 -16.98 -21.99
N MET A 291 10.28 -17.32 -20.75
CA MET A 291 9.50 -18.53 -20.43
C MET A 291 8.00 -18.37 -20.75
N GLY A 292 7.55 -17.15 -21.10
CA GLY A 292 6.18 -16.87 -21.54
C GLY A 292 5.24 -16.33 -20.47
N PHE A 293 5.75 -15.93 -19.31
CA PHE A 293 4.97 -15.16 -18.33
C PHE A 293 4.74 -13.73 -18.82
N LYS A 294 3.55 -13.18 -18.54
CA LYS A 294 3.28 -11.76 -18.74
C LYS A 294 3.81 -10.99 -17.53
N LEU A 295 4.60 -9.94 -17.76
CA LEU A 295 5.07 -9.06 -16.69
C LEU A 295 4.21 -7.81 -16.61
N SER A 296 3.86 -7.39 -15.41
CA SER A 296 3.11 -6.18 -15.11
C SER A 296 3.88 -5.32 -14.12
N ILE A 297 3.94 -4.01 -14.39
CA ILE A 297 4.44 -3.05 -13.40
C ILE A 297 3.26 -2.52 -12.59
N ASP A 298 3.41 -2.58 -11.28
CA ASP A 298 2.38 -2.23 -10.31
C ASP A 298 2.64 -0.88 -9.63
N ASP A 299 1.58 -0.23 -9.10
CA ASP A 299 1.60 1.06 -8.39
C ASP A 299 2.23 2.20 -9.20
N PHE A 300 2.10 2.18 -10.54
CA PHE A 300 2.76 3.16 -11.40
C PHE A 300 2.32 4.60 -11.11
N GLY A 301 3.31 5.45 -10.91
CA GLY A 301 3.15 6.89 -10.64
C GLY A 301 3.28 7.27 -9.16
N THR A 302 3.38 6.32 -8.23
CA THR A 302 3.57 6.59 -6.80
C THR A 302 5.04 6.67 -6.39
N GLY A 303 5.95 6.13 -7.22
CA GLY A 303 7.38 6.00 -6.94
C GLY A 303 8.27 6.92 -7.78
N TYR A 304 9.57 6.65 -7.71
CA TYR A 304 10.63 7.32 -8.47
C TYR A 304 11.03 6.52 -9.71
N SER A 305 10.12 5.80 -10.37
CA SER A 305 10.51 5.04 -11.56
C SER A 305 11.04 5.94 -12.65
N SER A 306 12.22 5.60 -13.07
CA SER A 306 12.77 6.14 -14.30
C SER A 306 11.98 5.56 -15.49
N LEU A 307 11.50 6.39 -16.40
CA LEU A 307 10.93 5.95 -17.69
C LEU A 307 11.85 4.95 -18.42
N VAL A 308 13.15 5.00 -18.13
CA VAL A 308 14.17 4.07 -18.64
C VAL A 308 13.89 2.63 -18.22
N GLN A 309 13.33 2.40 -17.02
CA GLN A 309 13.01 1.04 -16.55
C GLN A 309 11.85 0.41 -17.33
N LEU A 310 10.84 1.21 -17.69
CA LEU A 310 9.75 0.74 -18.56
C LEU A 310 10.23 0.35 -19.96
N ILE A 311 11.30 0.98 -20.43
CA ILE A 311 11.87 0.71 -21.76
C ILE A 311 12.79 -0.51 -21.73
N ASP A 312 13.58 -0.66 -20.65
CA ASP A 312 14.62 -1.68 -20.54
C ASP A 312 14.09 -3.05 -20.11
N LEU A 313 12.94 -3.09 -19.41
CA LEU A 313 12.33 -4.32 -18.92
C LEU A 313 11.16 -4.77 -19.79
N PRO A 314 10.95 -6.07 -19.98
CA PRO A 314 9.95 -6.60 -20.90
C PRO A 314 8.54 -6.59 -20.30
N PHE A 315 8.13 -5.48 -19.70
CA PHE A 315 6.77 -5.30 -19.20
C PHE A 315 5.76 -5.27 -20.36
N ARG A 316 4.61 -5.88 -20.15
CA ARG A 316 3.48 -5.93 -21.09
C ARG A 316 2.21 -5.34 -20.51
N GLU A 317 2.21 -5.00 -19.23
CA GLU A 317 1.10 -4.35 -18.55
C GLU A 317 1.62 -3.25 -17.63
N LEU A 318 0.88 -2.14 -17.57
CA LEU A 318 1.09 -1.02 -16.67
C LEU A 318 -0.17 -0.83 -15.85
N LYS A 319 -0.08 -0.98 -14.52
CA LYS A 319 -1.18 -0.74 -13.58
C LYS A 319 -1.05 0.66 -13.02
N ILE A 320 -2.06 1.49 -13.24
CA ILE A 320 -2.14 2.85 -12.69
C ILE A 320 -2.71 2.75 -11.30
N ASP A 321 -1.96 3.25 -10.30
CA ASP A 321 -2.34 3.19 -8.89
C ASP A 321 -3.72 3.82 -8.62
N GLY A 322 -4.49 3.16 -7.78
CA GLY A 322 -5.86 3.54 -7.46
C GLY A 322 -6.01 4.92 -6.84
N SER A 323 -4.98 5.46 -6.20
CA SER A 323 -5.03 6.81 -5.62
C SER A 323 -5.25 7.89 -6.68
N PHE A 324 -4.69 7.72 -7.90
CA PHE A 324 -4.94 8.64 -9.00
C PHE A 324 -6.36 8.52 -9.53
N VAL A 325 -6.90 7.30 -9.59
CA VAL A 325 -8.29 7.07 -10.01
C VAL A 325 -9.26 7.67 -9.00
N GLN A 326 -9.06 7.43 -7.71
CA GLN A 326 -9.93 7.94 -6.64
C GLN A 326 -9.91 9.47 -6.56
N ARG A 327 -8.72 10.09 -6.67
CA ARG A 327 -8.56 11.56 -6.64
C ARG A 327 -8.99 12.23 -7.95
N SER A 328 -9.14 11.49 -9.04
CA SER A 328 -9.51 12.07 -10.34
C SER A 328 -10.86 12.78 -10.35
N SER A 329 -11.80 12.43 -9.48
CA SER A 329 -13.09 13.13 -9.35
C SER A 329 -12.97 14.52 -8.75
N GLN A 330 -11.88 14.82 -8.03
CA GLN A 330 -11.72 16.07 -7.26
C GLN A 330 -10.49 16.89 -7.68
N GLU A 331 -9.49 16.27 -8.30
CA GLU A 331 -8.20 16.89 -8.59
C GLU A 331 -7.81 16.80 -10.07
N ASP A 332 -7.67 17.94 -10.74
CA ASP A 332 -7.23 18.00 -12.14
C ASP A 332 -5.80 17.47 -12.35
N LYS A 333 -4.94 17.59 -11.34
CA LYS A 333 -3.59 17.00 -11.36
C LYS A 333 -3.64 15.47 -11.43
N ALA A 334 -4.49 14.84 -10.63
CA ALA A 334 -4.69 13.40 -10.65
C ALA A 334 -5.26 12.91 -12.00
N LYS A 335 -6.24 13.65 -12.56
CA LYS A 335 -6.74 13.42 -13.94
C LYS A 335 -5.63 13.46 -14.97
N THR A 336 -4.75 14.47 -14.86
CA THR A 336 -3.65 14.66 -15.81
C THR A 336 -2.65 13.50 -15.72
N ILE A 337 -2.27 13.09 -14.50
CA ILE A 337 -1.35 11.95 -14.28
C ILE A 337 -1.96 10.67 -14.86
N LEU A 338 -3.21 10.35 -14.54
CA LEU A 338 -3.92 9.18 -15.05
C LEU A 338 -3.90 9.15 -16.58
N ARG A 339 -4.26 10.25 -17.25
CA ARG A 339 -4.26 10.36 -18.72
C ARG A 339 -2.86 10.20 -19.32
N ILE A 340 -1.83 10.81 -18.69
CA ILE A 340 -0.43 10.69 -19.15
C ILE A 340 0.04 9.24 -18.98
N SER A 341 -0.22 8.60 -17.84
CA SER A 341 0.15 7.20 -17.58
C SER A 341 -0.53 6.24 -18.55
N ALA A 342 -1.82 6.43 -18.82
CA ALA A 342 -2.55 5.64 -19.81
C ALA A 342 -1.99 5.85 -21.24
N SER A 343 -1.68 7.07 -21.62
CA SER A 343 -1.04 7.37 -22.91
C SER A 343 0.36 6.76 -23.01
N LEU A 344 1.15 6.83 -21.94
CA LEU A 344 2.49 6.25 -21.88
C LEU A 344 2.45 4.73 -22.10
N GLY A 345 1.61 4.01 -21.32
CA GLY A 345 1.47 2.55 -21.46
C GLY A 345 1.14 2.14 -22.90
N ARG A 346 0.14 2.80 -23.49
CA ARG A 346 -0.23 2.53 -24.91
C ARG A 346 0.90 2.81 -25.92
N ASN A 347 1.62 3.94 -25.75
CA ASN A 347 2.74 4.26 -26.65
C ASN A 347 3.92 3.29 -26.50
N LEU A 348 4.04 2.63 -25.36
CA LEU A 348 5.00 1.54 -25.14
C LEU A 348 4.46 0.14 -25.49
N ASN A 349 3.25 0.06 -26.12
CA ASN A 349 2.56 -1.18 -26.46
C ASN A 349 2.31 -2.09 -25.24
N MET A 350 2.03 -1.48 -24.09
CA MET A 350 1.59 -2.16 -22.88
C MET A 350 0.07 -2.11 -22.77
N GLU A 351 -0.53 -3.15 -22.22
CA GLU A 351 -1.90 -3.12 -21.72
C GLU A 351 -1.97 -2.22 -20.47
N VAL A 352 -2.98 -1.38 -20.39
CA VAL A 352 -3.12 -0.43 -19.29
C VAL A 352 -4.28 -0.84 -18.39
N THR A 353 -3.97 -1.09 -17.13
CA THR A 353 -4.97 -1.40 -16.09
C THR A 353 -5.13 -0.20 -15.17
N ALA A 354 -6.37 0.25 -14.96
CA ALA A 354 -6.70 1.26 -13.95
C ALA A 354 -7.23 0.57 -12.69
N GLU A 355 -6.62 0.88 -11.54
CA GLU A 355 -6.98 0.32 -10.25
C GLU A 355 -7.92 1.22 -9.45
N GLY A 356 -8.56 0.66 -8.41
CA GLY A 356 -9.31 1.43 -7.44
C GLY A 356 -10.56 2.11 -8.00
N VAL A 357 -11.15 1.57 -9.08
CA VAL A 357 -12.41 2.09 -9.64
C VAL A 357 -13.57 1.76 -8.70
N GLU A 358 -14.22 2.77 -8.12
CA GLU A 358 -15.30 2.63 -7.16
C GLU A 358 -16.63 3.19 -7.66
N THR A 359 -16.61 4.09 -8.64
CA THR A 359 -17.82 4.76 -9.13
C THR A 359 -17.95 4.66 -10.67
N LEU A 360 -19.17 4.84 -11.16
CA LEU A 360 -19.44 4.90 -12.61
C LEU A 360 -18.73 6.08 -13.29
N GLU A 361 -18.58 7.20 -12.59
CA GLU A 361 -17.86 8.36 -13.09
C GLU A 361 -16.38 8.05 -13.33
N GLN A 362 -15.73 7.40 -12.35
CA GLN A 362 -14.34 6.95 -12.48
C GLN A 362 -14.20 5.94 -13.63
N LEU A 363 -15.13 4.98 -13.73
CA LEU A 363 -15.15 4.00 -14.83
C LEU A 363 -15.25 4.70 -16.19
N SER A 364 -16.13 5.68 -16.32
CA SER A 364 -16.26 6.46 -17.57
C SER A 364 -14.95 7.17 -17.89
N TYR A 365 -14.35 7.82 -16.90
CA TYR A 365 -13.12 8.56 -17.09
C TYR A 365 -11.92 7.68 -17.51
N VAL A 366 -11.73 6.53 -16.87
CA VAL A 366 -10.63 5.60 -17.24
C VAL A 366 -10.84 5.00 -18.63
N ARG A 367 -12.10 4.78 -19.06
CA ARG A 367 -12.45 4.41 -20.44
C ARG A 367 -12.04 5.47 -21.44
N ASP A 368 -12.38 6.73 -21.16
CA ASP A 368 -12.03 7.89 -21.99
C ASP A 368 -10.52 8.08 -22.09
N CYS A 369 -9.78 7.77 -21.01
CA CYS A 369 -8.31 7.75 -21.02
C CYS A 369 -7.74 6.60 -21.87
N GLY A 370 -8.57 5.62 -22.26
CA GLY A 370 -8.18 4.45 -23.07
C GLY A 370 -7.46 3.38 -22.27
N CYS A 371 -7.83 3.17 -21.01
CA CYS A 371 -7.41 1.99 -20.27
C CYS A 371 -8.07 0.73 -20.87
N ASP A 372 -7.32 -0.37 -20.91
CA ASP A 372 -7.77 -1.65 -21.47
C ASP A 372 -8.55 -2.47 -20.45
N THR A 373 -8.03 -2.52 -19.21
CA THR A 373 -8.64 -3.24 -18.09
C THR A 373 -8.84 -2.35 -16.90
N VAL A 374 -9.79 -2.73 -16.04
CA VAL A 374 -10.10 -2.03 -14.80
C VAL A 374 -10.27 -3.00 -13.64
N GLN A 375 -9.91 -2.54 -12.45
CA GLN A 375 -10.07 -3.26 -11.20
C GLN A 375 -10.56 -2.31 -10.13
N GLY A 376 -11.49 -2.75 -9.27
CA GLY A 376 -11.97 -1.91 -8.18
C GLY A 376 -13.29 -2.40 -7.59
N TYR A 377 -13.68 -1.76 -6.50
CA TYR A 377 -14.88 -2.13 -5.74
C TYR A 377 -16.18 -1.86 -6.49
N TYR A 378 -16.14 -1.08 -7.56
CA TYR A 378 -17.27 -0.93 -8.47
C TYR A 378 -17.73 -2.29 -9.05
N PHE A 379 -16.79 -3.19 -9.30
CA PHE A 379 -17.09 -4.54 -9.82
C PHE A 379 -17.13 -5.57 -8.70
N ALA A 380 -16.05 -5.67 -7.93
CA ALA A 380 -15.95 -6.61 -6.81
C ALA A 380 -14.79 -6.25 -5.88
N ALA A 381 -14.98 -6.47 -4.58
CA ALA A 381 -13.90 -6.50 -3.61
C ALA A 381 -13.10 -7.82 -3.73
N PRO A 382 -11.86 -7.90 -3.21
CA PRO A 382 -11.16 -9.17 -3.07
C PRO A 382 -12.00 -10.18 -2.29
N MET A 383 -12.08 -11.42 -2.77
CA MET A 383 -12.93 -12.45 -2.19
C MET A 383 -12.27 -13.83 -2.23
N PRO A 384 -12.65 -14.78 -1.34
CA PRO A 384 -12.16 -16.15 -1.37
C PRO A 384 -12.51 -16.87 -2.67
N PHE A 385 -11.79 -17.97 -2.96
CA PHE A 385 -11.92 -18.75 -4.19
C PHE A 385 -13.38 -19.09 -4.57
N ASP A 386 -14.16 -19.63 -3.64
CA ASP A 386 -15.52 -20.07 -3.92
C ASP A 386 -16.45 -18.89 -4.28
N ALA A 387 -16.34 -17.77 -3.56
CA ALA A 387 -17.09 -16.56 -3.86
C ALA A 387 -16.69 -15.97 -5.23
N CYS A 388 -15.38 -15.95 -5.52
CA CYS A 388 -14.90 -15.50 -6.82
C CYS A 388 -15.41 -16.39 -7.96
N THR A 389 -15.42 -17.70 -7.76
CA THR A 389 -15.97 -18.66 -8.74
C THR A 389 -17.44 -18.39 -9.02
N GLN A 390 -18.25 -18.18 -7.97
CA GLN A 390 -19.67 -17.85 -8.12
C GLN A 390 -19.87 -16.53 -8.87
N TRP A 391 -19.07 -15.52 -8.53
CA TRP A 391 -19.13 -14.23 -9.20
C TRP A 391 -18.79 -14.35 -10.69
N LEU A 392 -17.73 -15.09 -11.05
CA LEU A 392 -17.31 -15.32 -12.43
C LEU A 392 -18.38 -16.05 -13.25
N LEU A 393 -18.98 -17.09 -12.67
CA LEU A 393 -20.08 -17.83 -13.34
C LEU A 393 -21.30 -16.94 -13.58
N ALA A 394 -21.65 -16.07 -12.62
CA ALA A 394 -22.75 -15.13 -12.78
C ALA A 394 -22.50 -14.12 -13.92
N GLN A 395 -21.25 -13.65 -14.09
CA GLN A 395 -20.89 -12.77 -15.22
C GLN A 395 -20.96 -13.48 -16.58
N THR A 396 -20.71 -14.79 -16.60
CA THR A 396 -20.81 -15.58 -17.84
C THR A 396 -22.27 -15.89 -18.22
N ALA A 397 -23.14 -16.09 -17.22
CA ALA A 397 -24.56 -16.38 -17.44
C ALA A 397 -25.40 -15.14 -17.84
N ALA A 398 -24.90 -13.94 -17.55
CA ALA A 398 -25.56 -12.67 -17.87
C ALA A 398 -25.37 -12.21 -19.34
N ARG A 399 -24.67 -13.03 -20.13
CA ARG A 399 -24.43 -12.84 -21.56
C ARG A 399 -25.34 -13.76 -22.37
#